data_1d7f4425cc62fda607cd16123b827908
#
_entry.id   1d7f4425cc62fda607cd16123b827908
#
_cell.length_a   1.000
_cell.length_b   1.000
_cell.length_c   1.000
_cell.angle_alpha   90.00
_cell.angle_beta   90.00
_cell.angle_gamma   90.00
#
_symmetry.space_group_name_H-M   'P 1'
#
loop_
_entity.id
_entity.type
_entity.pdbx_description
1 polymer ?
#
loop_
_entity_poly.entity_id
_entity_poly.type
_entity_poly.pdbx_seq_one_letter_code
_entity_poly.pdbx_strand_id
1 'polypeptide(L)'
;MTSPISTHQSRLSERDHLDILNLNAKHFHSLDALTNILEGDPAETWASTFHPDGLFQTLSADGNVIFQACGRDQLINAHRNFPDIPTTRHLISNVLIEPHPRGARSGSYIIAMNIGVNPATIIRTGTYDDLISFKDGVWLYEKKMLILDPFSPKAE
;
A
#
# COMPACT_ATOMS: atom_id res chain seq x y z
N MET A 1 20.98 -36.41 -20.62
CA MET A 1 19.57 -36.04 -20.72
C MET A 1 19.29 -35.10 -19.56
N THR A 2 19.27 -33.83 -19.81
CA THR A 2 18.95 -32.80 -18.80
C THR A 2 17.44 -32.63 -18.79
N SER A 3 16.79 -32.98 -17.68
CA SER A 3 15.36 -32.74 -17.46
C SER A 3 15.10 -31.23 -17.51
N PRO A 4 14.04 -30.77 -18.19
CA PRO A 4 13.69 -29.35 -18.16
C PRO A 4 13.28 -28.98 -16.73
N ILE A 5 13.92 -27.96 -16.17
CA ILE A 5 13.51 -27.33 -14.93
C ILE A 5 12.13 -26.73 -15.22
N SER A 6 11.09 -27.37 -14.68
CA SER A 6 9.72 -26.85 -14.71
C SER A 6 9.69 -25.60 -13.84
N THR A 7 9.78 -24.45 -14.47
CA THR A 7 9.43 -23.17 -13.84
C THR A 7 7.90 -23.10 -13.71
N HIS A 8 7.34 -23.84 -12.76
CA HIS A 8 6.00 -23.56 -12.28
C HIS A 8 6.06 -22.20 -11.55
N GLN A 9 5.94 -21.13 -12.31
CA GLN A 9 5.51 -19.85 -11.76
C GLN A 9 4.13 -20.11 -11.18
N SER A 10 4.01 -20.13 -9.87
CA SER A 10 2.73 -20.43 -9.21
C SER A 10 1.73 -19.35 -9.62
N ARG A 11 0.71 -19.79 -10.35
CA ARG A 11 -0.35 -18.93 -10.86
C ARG A 11 -1.22 -18.50 -9.68
N LEU A 12 -1.48 -17.20 -9.54
CA LEU A 12 -2.43 -16.71 -8.56
C LEU A 12 -3.84 -17.18 -8.94
N SER A 13 -4.61 -17.62 -7.96
CA SER A 13 -6.02 -17.97 -8.14
C SER A 13 -6.89 -16.70 -8.19
N GLU A 14 -8.14 -16.86 -8.63
CA GLU A 14 -9.13 -15.78 -8.56
C GLU A 14 -9.34 -15.30 -7.12
N ARG A 15 -9.31 -16.22 -6.17
CA ARG A 15 -9.42 -15.91 -4.74
C ARG A 15 -8.24 -15.07 -4.26
N ASP A 16 -7.02 -15.38 -4.67
CA ASP A 16 -5.84 -14.60 -4.32
C ASP A 16 -5.95 -13.16 -4.83
N HIS A 17 -6.42 -12.97 -6.07
CA HIS A 17 -6.66 -11.63 -6.62
C HIS A 17 -7.68 -10.85 -5.81
N LEU A 18 -8.81 -11.45 -5.43
CA LEU A 18 -9.84 -10.81 -4.61
C LEU A 18 -9.32 -10.47 -3.21
N ASP A 19 -8.59 -11.37 -2.57
CA ASP A 19 -8.02 -11.15 -1.25
C ASP A 19 -6.97 -10.02 -1.26
N ILE A 20 -6.14 -9.93 -2.31
CA ILE A 20 -5.17 -8.85 -2.49
C ILE A 20 -5.87 -7.52 -2.78
N LEU A 21 -6.93 -7.49 -3.59
CA LEU A 21 -7.73 -6.28 -3.81
C LEU A 21 -8.39 -5.79 -2.53
N ASN A 22 -8.94 -6.71 -1.72
CA ASN A 22 -9.52 -6.38 -0.42
C ASN A 22 -8.47 -5.89 0.59
N LEU A 23 -7.27 -6.49 0.58
CA LEU A 23 -6.13 -5.99 1.37
C LEU A 23 -5.80 -4.55 1.00
N ASN A 24 -5.73 -4.24 -0.30
CA ASN A 24 -5.45 -2.89 -0.78
C ASN A 24 -6.55 -1.89 -0.35
N ALA A 25 -7.82 -2.26 -0.48
CA ALA A 25 -8.93 -1.43 -0.03
C ALA A 25 -8.90 -1.21 1.49
N LYS A 26 -8.70 -2.25 2.28
CA LYS A 26 -8.56 -2.15 3.74
C LYS A 26 -7.42 -1.22 4.15
N HIS A 27 -6.28 -1.31 3.46
CA HIS A 27 -5.12 -0.46 3.70
C HIS A 27 -5.48 1.03 3.57
N PHE A 28 -6.14 1.44 2.48
CA PHE A 28 -6.46 2.84 2.24
C PHE A 28 -7.66 3.33 3.06
N HIS A 29 -8.65 2.49 3.33
CA HIS A 29 -9.73 2.83 4.25
C HIS A 29 -9.20 3.12 5.66
N SER A 30 -8.28 2.30 6.15
CA SER A 30 -7.67 2.53 7.47
C SER A 30 -6.68 3.70 7.48
N LEU A 31 -5.95 3.91 6.37
CA LEU A 31 -5.04 5.06 6.24
C LEU A 31 -5.82 6.38 6.29
N ASP A 32 -6.94 6.46 5.59
CA ASP A 32 -7.76 7.68 5.52
C ASP A 32 -8.52 7.98 6.83
N ALA A 33 -8.75 6.98 7.66
CA ALA A 33 -9.45 7.10 8.95
C ALA A 33 -10.84 7.76 8.88
N LEU A 34 -11.45 7.84 7.67
CA LEU A 34 -12.73 8.52 7.41
C LEU A 34 -13.86 7.56 7.08
N THR A 35 -13.64 6.26 7.24
CA THR A 35 -14.64 5.25 6.91
C THR A 35 -15.24 4.64 8.16
N ASN A 36 -16.53 4.32 8.10
CA ASN A 36 -17.25 3.61 9.17
C ASN A 36 -17.33 2.08 8.91
N ILE A 37 -16.68 1.59 7.84
CA ILE A 37 -16.72 0.16 7.48
C ILE A 37 -15.75 -0.67 8.34
N LEU A 38 -14.63 -0.07 8.73
CA LEU A 38 -13.62 -0.72 9.56
C LEU A 38 -13.78 -0.27 11.02
N GLU A 39 -13.87 -1.23 11.91
CA GLU A 39 -13.94 -1.00 13.36
C GLU A 39 -12.53 -0.94 13.96
N GLY A 40 -12.41 -0.29 15.12
CA GLY A 40 -11.19 -0.22 15.90
C GLY A 40 -10.31 0.99 15.60
N ASP A 41 -9.08 0.95 16.08
CA ASP A 41 -8.08 2.03 15.87
C ASP A 41 -7.56 2.01 14.43
N PRO A 42 -7.71 3.10 13.66
CA PRO A 42 -7.27 3.15 12.28
C PRO A 42 -5.76 2.90 12.11
N ALA A 43 -4.92 3.36 13.01
CA ALA A 43 -3.47 3.17 12.95
C ALA A 43 -3.09 1.69 13.15
N GLU A 44 -3.72 1.01 14.09
CA GLU A 44 -3.51 -0.42 14.29
C GLU A 44 -4.05 -1.24 13.14
N THR A 45 -5.21 -0.88 12.59
CA THR A 45 -5.81 -1.53 11.42
C THR A 45 -4.91 -1.35 10.19
N TRP A 46 -4.39 -0.14 9.97
CA TRP A 46 -3.45 0.12 8.87
C TRP A 46 -2.17 -0.71 9.01
N ALA A 47 -1.56 -0.72 10.20
CA ALA A 47 -0.37 -1.52 10.45
C ALA A 47 -0.62 -3.03 10.29
N SER A 48 -1.84 -3.51 10.57
CA SER A 48 -2.23 -4.91 10.41
C SER A 48 -2.31 -5.39 8.96
N THR A 49 -2.29 -4.47 7.98
CA THR A 49 -2.21 -4.83 6.56
C THR A 49 -0.79 -5.26 6.13
N PHE A 50 0.19 -5.05 6.98
CA PHE A 50 1.57 -5.48 6.80
C PHE A 50 1.89 -6.74 7.60
N HIS A 51 2.89 -7.49 7.16
CA HIS A 51 3.56 -8.48 8.02
C HIS A 51 4.19 -7.79 9.23
N PRO A 52 4.45 -8.51 10.34
CA PRO A 52 5.01 -7.91 11.56
C PRO A 52 6.29 -7.10 11.37
N ASP A 53 7.10 -7.44 10.37
CA ASP A 53 8.34 -6.79 9.94
C ASP A 53 8.19 -6.02 8.61
N GLY A 54 6.95 -5.76 8.20
CA GLY A 54 6.64 -5.10 6.93
C GLY A 54 7.17 -3.69 6.83
N LEU A 55 7.47 -3.27 5.61
CA LEU A 55 8.10 -1.99 5.29
C LEU A 55 7.18 -1.10 4.45
N PHE A 56 6.93 0.10 4.92
CA PHE A 56 6.37 1.18 4.13
C PHE A 56 7.48 2.19 3.76
N GLN A 57 7.57 2.56 2.48
CA GLN A 57 8.51 3.57 2.01
C GLN A 57 7.83 4.57 1.08
N THR A 58 8.27 5.82 1.15
CA THR A 58 8.00 6.82 0.11
C THR A 58 9.31 7.25 -0.52
N LEU A 59 9.35 7.19 -1.85
CA LEU A 59 10.47 7.63 -2.65
C LEU A 59 10.09 8.90 -3.41
N SER A 60 11.07 9.79 -3.59
CA SER A 60 10.98 10.86 -4.58
C SER A 60 11.04 10.29 -6.01
N ALA A 61 10.71 11.11 -7.01
CA ALA A 61 10.74 10.69 -8.41
C ALA A 61 12.12 10.22 -8.91
N ASP A 62 13.18 10.70 -8.30
CA ASP A 62 14.56 10.31 -8.58
C ASP A 62 15.07 9.11 -7.73
N GLY A 63 14.16 8.49 -6.97
CA GLY A 63 14.41 7.23 -6.27
C GLY A 63 15.01 7.37 -4.87
N ASN A 64 15.13 8.59 -4.33
CA ASN A 64 15.59 8.78 -2.95
C ASN A 64 14.48 8.46 -1.94
N VAL A 65 14.83 7.73 -0.89
CA VAL A 65 13.92 7.48 0.23
C VAL A 65 13.72 8.77 1.01
N ILE A 66 12.48 9.28 1.03
CA ILE A 66 12.11 10.49 1.78
C ILE A 66 11.33 10.18 3.06
N PHE A 67 10.76 8.98 3.16
CA PHE A 67 10.10 8.48 4.36
C PHE A 67 10.14 6.96 4.39
N GLN A 68 10.27 6.39 5.59
CA GLN A 68 10.05 4.95 5.79
C GLN A 68 9.61 4.63 7.23
N ALA A 69 8.87 3.54 7.35
CA ALA A 69 8.49 2.92 8.61
C ALA A 69 8.56 1.40 8.46
N CYS A 70 9.24 0.72 9.36
CA CYS A 70 9.45 -0.71 9.35
C CYS A 70 8.97 -1.35 10.65
N GLY A 71 8.13 -2.36 10.53
CA GLY A 71 7.57 -3.06 11.67
C GLY A 71 6.36 -2.36 12.30
N ARG A 72 5.61 -3.15 13.09
CA ARG A 72 4.30 -2.73 13.61
C ARG A 72 4.34 -1.40 14.36
N ASP A 73 5.27 -1.23 15.29
CA ASP A 73 5.30 -0.04 16.14
C ASP A 73 5.63 1.23 15.36
N GLN A 74 6.58 1.14 14.41
CA GLN A 74 6.90 2.27 13.55
C GLN A 74 5.75 2.62 12.60
N LEU A 75 5.04 1.63 12.07
CA LEU A 75 3.88 1.84 11.21
C LEU A 75 2.74 2.52 11.98
N ILE A 76 2.40 2.06 13.18
CA ILE A 76 1.39 2.69 14.04
C ILE A 76 1.77 4.13 14.36
N ASN A 77 3.03 4.36 14.76
CA ASN A 77 3.52 5.70 15.06
C ASN A 77 3.49 6.62 13.84
N ALA A 78 3.86 6.11 12.66
CA ALA A 78 3.80 6.85 11.41
C ALA A 78 2.36 7.30 11.11
N HIS A 79 1.39 6.39 11.15
CA HIS A 79 -0.01 6.71 10.92
C HIS A 79 -0.52 7.81 11.86
N ARG A 80 -0.23 7.69 13.16
CA ARG A 80 -0.66 8.65 14.18
C ARG A 80 -0.05 10.05 14.02
N ASN A 81 1.07 10.15 13.30
CA ASN A 81 1.79 11.40 13.07
C ASN A 81 1.67 11.94 11.64
N PHE A 82 0.91 11.30 10.75
CA PHE A 82 0.61 11.87 9.44
C PHE A 82 -0.25 13.12 9.61
N PRO A 83 0.22 14.31 9.15
CA PRO A 83 -0.41 15.58 9.51
C PRO A 83 -1.76 15.80 8.83
N ASP A 84 -1.99 15.15 7.71
CA ASP A 84 -3.14 15.35 6.83
C ASP A 84 -4.28 14.33 7.05
N ILE A 85 -4.16 13.39 7.96
CA ILE A 85 -5.28 12.60 8.45
C ILE A 85 -6.03 13.46 9.50
N PRO A 86 -7.33 13.66 9.39
CA PRO A 86 -8.37 12.97 8.63
C PRO A 86 -8.86 13.69 7.37
N THR A 87 -8.15 14.64 6.84
CA THR A 87 -8.61 15.44 5.68
C THR A 87 -8.12 14.91 4.33
N THR A 88 -7.40 13.80 4.31
CA THR A 88 -6.92 13.17 3.07
C THR A 88 -7.86 12.06 2.61
N ARG A 89 -8.04 11.94 1.32
CA ARG A 89 -8.66 10.82 0.64
C ARG A 89 -7.72 10.28 -0.44
N HIS A 90 -7.41 8.97 -0.36
CA HIS A 90 -6.61 8.28 -1.37
C HIS A 90 -7.50 7.61 -2.40
N LEU A 91 -7.26 7.88 -3.67
CA LEU A 91 -7.88 7.21 -4.80
C LEU A 91 -6.82 6.34 -5.49
N ILE A 92 -7.09 5.04 -5.55
CA ILE A 92 -6.20 4.06 -6.16
C ILE A 92 -6.86 3.51 -7.40
N SER A 93 -6.10 3.45 -8.49
CA SER A 93 -6.58 2.96 -9.78
C SER A 93 -5.53 2.14 -10.50
N ASN A 94 -5.92 1.53 -11.61
CA ASN A 94 -5.02 0.77 -12.48
C ASN A 94 -4.23 -0.29 -11.73
N VAL A 95 -4.89 -1.01 -10.84
CA VAL A 95 -4.25 -2.07 -10.04
C VAL A 95 -3.92 -3.26 -10.94
N LEU A 96 -2.63 -3.58 -11.04
CA LEU A 96 -2.11 -4.76 -11.71
C LEU A 96 -1.50 -5.69 -10.66
N ILE A 97 -1.87 -6.97 -10.68
CA ILE A 97 -1.38 -7.99 -9.75
C ILE A 97 -0.75 -9.12 -10.56
N GLU A 98 0.52 -9.39 -10.30
CA GLU A 98 1.29 -10.43 -10.98
C GLU A 98 1.88 -11.44 -9.99
N PRO A 99 2.02 -12.71 -10.38
CA PRO A 99 2.74 -13.68 -9.56
C PRO A 99 4.18 -13.25 -9.32
N HIS A 100 4.68 -13.53 -8.13
CA HIS A 100 6.07 -13.28 -7.75
C HIS A 100 6.61 -14.51 -6.97
N PRO A 101 7.91 -14.86 -7.02
CA PRO A 101 8.46 -16.01 -6.28
C PRO A 101 8.17 -15.99 -4.77
N ARG A 102 7.95 -14.82 -4.18
CA ARG A 102 7.59 -14.63 -2.76
C ARG A 102 6.09 -14.47 -2.53
N GLY A 103 5.26 -14.54 -3.57
CA GLY A 103 3.80 -14.41 -3.48
C GLY A 103 3.22 -13.63 -4.64
N ALA A 104 3.08 -12.31 -4.51
CA ALA A 104 2.54 -11.42 -5.53
C ALA A 104 3.26 -10.08 -5.54
N ARG A 105 3.35 -9.46 -6.70
CA ARG A 105 3.73 -8.06 -6.90
C ARG A 105 2.52 -7.29 -7.40
N SER A 106 2.27 -6.13 -6.86
CA SER A 106 1.18 -5.27 -7.29
C SER A 106 1.69 -3.87 -7.63
N GLY A 107 1.22 -3.33 -8.74
CA GLY A 107 1.41 -1.94 -9.13
C GLY A 107 0.07 -1.22 -9.18
N SER A 108 0.04 0.07 -8.85
CA SER A 108 -1.16 0.90 -8.95
C SER A 108 -0.82 2.38 -9.08
N TYR A 109 -1.80 3.18 -9.49
CA TYR A 109 -1.69 4.65 -9.52
C TYR A 109 -2.39 5.23 -8.29
N ILE A 110 -1.86 6.33 -7.78
CA ILE A 110 -2.43 7.04 -6.63
C ILE A 110 -2.66 8.51 -6.96
N ILE A 111 -3.82 8.99 -6.51
CA ILE A 111 -4.12 10.41 -6.32
C ILE A 111 -4.56 10.57 -4.87
N ALA A 112 -3.88 11.40 -4.09
CA ALA A 112 -4.34 11.82 -2.78
C ALA A 112 -4.91 13.24 -2.85
N MET A 113 -6.05 13.44 -2.22
CA MET A 113 -6.78 14.70 -2.24
C MET A 113 -6.99 15.21 -0.81
N ASN A 114 -6.86 16.53 -0.64
CA ASN A 114 -7.40 17.20 0.55
C ASN A 114 -8.90 17.42 0.33
N ILE A 115 -9.71 16.74 1.12
CA ILE A 115 -11.18 16.85 1.10
C ILE A 115 -11.72 17.82 2.15
N GLY A 116 -10.84 18.43 2.95
CA GLY A 116 -11.18 19.45 3.94
C GLY A 116 -11.28 20.87 3.38
N VAL A 117 -11.10 21.05 2.07
CA VAL A 117 -11.19 22.34 1.35
C VAL A 117 -12.22 22.27 0.24
N ASN A 118 -12.73 23.45 -0.18
CA ASN A 118 -13.73 23.55 -1.25
C ASN A 118 -13.22 24.49 -2.36
N PRO A 119 -13.02 23.99 -3.60
CA PRO A 119 -13.11 22.59 -4.02
C PRO A 119 -11.98 21.73 -3.43
N ALA A 120 -12.18 20.41 -3.37
CA ALA A 120 -11.12 19.48 -2.98
C ALA A 120 -9.90 19.60 -3.93
N THR A 121 -8.70 19.53 -3.38
CA THR A 121 -7.45 19.71 -4.14
C THR A 121 -6.59 18.45 -4.13
N ILE A 122 -5.86 18.23 -5.22
CA ILE A 122 -4.85 17.16 -5.29
C ILE A 122 -3.64 17.61 -4.48
N ILE A 123 -3.20 16.75 -3.55
CA ILE A 123 -2.04 17.01 -2.70
C ILE A 123 -0.88 16.04 -2.97
N ARG A 124 -1.13 14.94 -3.69
CA ARG A 124 -0.08 13.95 -4.01
C ARG A 124 -0.48 13.13 -5.22
N THR A 125 0.50 12.81 -6.07
CA THR A 125 0.34 11.85 -7.18
C THR A 125 1.57 10.95 -7.25
N GLY A 126 1.38 9.73 -7.75
CA GLY A 126 2.47 8.77 -7.88
C GLY A 126 1.98 7.37 -8.22
N THR A 127 2.86 6.41 -8.00
CA THR A 127 2.59 4.98 -8.19
C THR A 127 2.98 4.19 -6.96
N TYR A 128 2.32 3.06 -6.76
CA TYR A 128 2.75 2.05 -5.79
C TYR A 128 3.44 0.88 -6.48
N ASP A 129 4.47 0.34 -5.82
CA ASP A 129 5.11 -0.93 -6.14
C ASP A 129 5.15 -1.77 -4.86
N ASP A 130 4.33 -2.81 -4.81
CA ASP A 130 4.06 -3.56 -3.62
C ASP A 130 4.56 -5.01 -3.76
N LEU A 131 5.18 -5.54 -2.71
CA LEU A 131 5.45 -6.96 -2.54
C LEU A 131 4.53 -7.51 -1.45
N ILE A 132 3.77 -8.54 -1.80
CA ILE A 132 2.73 -9.13 -0.97
C ILE A 132 3.00 -10.63 -0.86
N SER A 133 2.91 -11.20 0.34
CA SER A 133 3.10 -12.63 0.53
C SER A 133 1.97 -13.25 1.34
N PHE A 134 1.76 -14.55 1.09
CA PHE A 134 0.78 -15.35 1.80
C PHE A 134 1.48 -16.12 2.91
N LYS A 135 1.13 -15.82 4.16
CA LYS A 135 1.62 -16.51 5.36
C LYS A 135 0.49 -16.68 6.36
N ASP A 136 0.45 -17.81 7.03
CA ASP A 136 -0.55 -18.10 8.07
C ASP A 136 -2.00 -17.89 7.62
N GLY A 137 -2.28 -18.23 6.35
CA GLY A 137 -3.62 -18.15 5.77
C GLY A 137 -4.06 -16.77 5.28
N VAL A 138 -3.21 -15.76 5.29
CA VAL A 138 -3.54 -14.39 4.89
C VAL A 138 -2.50 -13.78 3.95
N TRP A 139 -2.97 -12.91 3.06
CA TRP A 139 -2.15 -12.03 2.23
C TRP A 139 -1.88 -10.73 2.99
N LEU A 140 -0.59 -10.36 3.15
CA LEU A 140 -0.16 -9.12 3.79
C LEU A 140 1.02 -8.50 3.03
N TYR A 141 1.20 -7.18 3.17
CA TYR A 141 2.34 -6.49 2.59
C TYR A 141 3.64 -6.88 3.31
N GLU A 142 4.62 -7.33 2.54
CA GLU A 142 6.03 -7.35 2.99
C GLU A 142 6.66 -5.98 2.80
N LYS A 143 6.34 -5.35 1.66
CA LYS A 143 6.80 -4.02 1.31
C LYS A 143 5.72 -3.29 0.52
N LYS A 144 5.45 -2.07 0.90
CA LYS A 144 4.63 -1.14 0.14
C LYS A 144 5.43 0.12 -0.13
N MET A 145 5.61 0.46 -1.40
CA MET A 145 6.48 1.54 -1.81
C MET A 145 5.71 2.54 -2.68
N LEU A 146 5.57 3.75 -2.16
CA LEU A 146 5.05 4.90 -2.90
C LEU A 146 6.21 5.58 -3.63
N ILE A 147 6.08 5.78 -4.93
CA ILE A 147 7.01 6.54 -5.76
C ILE A 147 6.27 7.77 -6.25
N LEU A 148 6.71 8.95 -5.80
CA LEU A 148 6.08 10.22 -6.16
C LEU A 148 6.38 10.59 -7.61
N ASP A 149 5.41 11.18 -8.29
CA ASP A 149 5.64 11.78 -9.61
C ASP A 149 6.56 13.00 -9.50
N PRO A 150 7.29 13.38 -10.59
CA PRO A 150 8.25 14.49 -10.56
C PRO A 150 7.67 15.82 -10.11
N PHE A 151 6.40 16.05 -10.42
CA PHE A 151 5.68 17.29 -10.09
C PHE A 151 4.53 17.04 -9.10
N SER A 152 4.59 15.93 -8.35
CA SER A 152 3.66 15.73 -7.25
C SER A 152 3.76 16.91 -6.27
N PRO A 153 2.63 17.49 -5.85
CA PRO A 153 2.68 18.51 -4.79
C PRO A 153 3.41 17.97 -3.57
N LYS A 154 4.25 18.80 -2.93
CA LYS A 154 4.91 18.42 -1.68
C LYS A 154 3.88 18.54 -0.56
N ALA A 155 3.86 17.57 0.34
CA ALA A 155 3.25 17.78 1.65
C ALA A 155 4.08 18.86 2.37
N GLU A 156 3.45 19.97 2.73
CA GLU A 156 4.07 21.00 3.56
C GLU A 156 4.23 20.47 4.99
#